data_6dfa8e63a97f1528bb1838b66123751f
#
_entry.id   6dfa8e63a97f1528bb1838b66123751f
#
_cell.length_a   1.000
_cell.length_b   1.000
_cell.length_c   1.000
_cell.angle_alpha   90.00
_cell.angle_beta   90.00
_cell.angle_gamma   90.00
#
_symmetry.space_group_name_H-M   'P 1'
#
loop_
_entity.id
_entity.type
_entity.pdbx_description
1 polymer ?
#
loop_
_entity_poly.entity_id
_entity_poly.type
_entity_poly.pdbx_seq_one_letter_code
_entity_poly.pdbx_strand_id
1 'polypeptide(L)'
;MKVKKYLPSIITLANLFLGFLSILYIQEGEFTFACHLILIAALLDSFDGKLARKIGVVSSFGKEIDSLADVVSFCLAPSFLVFNILNSSNFTLSVGLFNFYLALISSFPLLMGAIRLARFNVEHDEEKDSKYYTGLPSPMSAIAICAVILFKLEIIDKMYDFSQSEINFFTFNIVLPIIILLSFLMIS
;
A
#
# COMPACT_ATOMS: atom_id res chain seq x y z
N MET A 1 26.93 -10.74 20.27
CA MET A 1 26.32 -11.61 19.24
C MET A 1 24.79 -11.63 19.22
N LYS A 2 24.08 -11.41 20.34
CA LYS A 2 22.58 -11.47 20.37
C LYS A 2 21.86 -10.34 19.61
N VAL A 3 22.43 -9.13 19.58
CA VAL A 3 21.76 -7.95 18.96
C VAL A 3 21.58 -8.09 17.43
N LYS A 4 22.52 -8.73 16.73
CA LYS A 4 22.42 -8.94 15.27
C LYS A 4 21.21 -9.78 14.84
N LYS A 5 20.67 -10.61 15.75
CA LYS A 5 19.52 -11.48 15.49
C LYS A 5 18.20 -10.70 15.41
N TYR A 6 18.08 -9.59 16.14
CA TYR A 6 16.87 -8.79 16.22
C TYR A 6 16.84 -7.59 15.24
N LEU A 7 17.96 -7.32 14.57
CA LEU A 7 18.10 -6.16 13.69
C LEU A 7 17.08 -6.16 12.53
N PRO A 8 16.82 -7.26 11.81
CA PRO A 8 15.77 -7.29 10.78
C PRO A 8 14.39 -6.92 11.37
N SER A 9 14.00 -7.54 12.48
CA SER A 9 12.69 -7.28 13.10
C SER A 9 12.52 -5.82 13.57
N ILE A 10 13.59 -5.12 13.93
CA ILE A 10 13.55 -3.70 14.26
C ILE A 10 13.23 -2.87 13.00
N ILE A 11 13.82 -3.22 11.87
CA ILE A 11 13.56 -2.54 10.59
C ILE A 11 12.11 -2.79 10.14
N THR A 12 11.62 -4.03 10.27
CA THR A 12 10.22 -4.38 10.00
C THR A 12 9.25 -3.60 10.90
N LEU A 13 9.57 -3.44 12.20
CA LEU A 13 8.77 -2.59 13.09
C LEU A 13 8.83 -1.11 12.71
N ALA A 14 9.96 -0.62 12.20
CA ALA A 14 10.04 0.73 11.67
C ALA A 14 9.21 0.89 10.39
N ASN A 15 9.19 -0.11 9.49
CA ASN A 15 8.28 -0.17 8.34
C ASN A 15 6.82 -0.06 8.80
N LEU A 16 6.38 -0.90 9.75
CA LEU A 16 5.04 -0.88 10.32
C LEU A 16 4.69 0.51 10.91
N PHE A 17 5.63 1.11 11.65
CA PHE A 17 5.44 2.44 12.23
C PHE A 17 5.26 3.52 11.16
N LEU A 18 6.03 3.49 10.07
CA LEU A 18 5.86 4.43 8.96
C LEU A 18 4.52 4.25 8.25
N GLY A 19 4.07 3.00 8.08
CA GLY A 19 2.73 2.70 7.55
C GLY A 19 1.63 3.30 8.43
N PHE A 20 1.71 3.11 9.75
CA PHE A 20 0.78 3.73 10.69
C PHE A 20 0.85 5.26 10.68
N LEU A 21 2.05 5.82 10.66
CA LEU A 21 2.24 7.27 10.60
C LEU A 21 1.65 7.87 9.31
N SER A 22 1.79 7.17 8.17
CA SER A 22 1.17 7.60 6.91
C SER A 22 -0.36 7.71 7.03
N ILE A 23 -1.02 6.78 7.75
CA ILE A 23 -2.46 6.81 7.98
C ILE A 23 -2.86 8.06 8.76
N LEU A 24 -2.08 8.47 9.77
CA LEU A 24 -2.34 9.69 10.53
C LEU A 24 -2.25 10.93 9.64
N TYR A 25 -1.20 11.05 8.81
CA TYR A 25 -1.07 12.17 7.86
C TYR A 25 -2.15 12.18 6.78
N ILE A 26 -2.64 11.01 6.34
CA ILE A 26 -3.79 10.93 5.44
C ILE A 26 -5.03 11.54 6.10
N GLN A 27 -5.25 11.27 7.38
CA GLN A 27 -6.37 11.82 8.13
C GLN A 27 -6.28 13.34 8.30
N GLU A 28 -5.07 13.90 8.37
CA GLU A 28 -4.82 15.34 8.40
C GLU A 28 -4.92 16.01 7.02
N GLY A 29 -5.09 15.23 5.94
CA GLY A 29 -5.16 15.73 4.56
C GLY A 29 -3.80 15.92 3.89
N GLU A 30 -2.71 15.55 4.56
CA GLU A 30 -1.34 15.68 4.06
C GLU A 30 -0.96 14.49 3.15
N PHE A 31 -1.70 14.32 2.06
CA PHE A 31 -1.58 13.16 1.17
C PHE A 31 -0.21 13.00 0.53
N THR A 32 0.43 14.10 0.14
CA THR A 32 1.78 14.08 -0.45
C THR A 32 2.81 13.53 0.54
N PHE A 33 2.76 13.98 1.79
CA PHE A 33 3.68 13.51 2.83
C PHE A 33 3.41 12.05 3.19
N ALA A 34 2.14 11.65 3.26
CA ALA A 34 1.75 10.26 3.48
C ALA A 34 2.28 9.32 2.39
N CYS A 35 2.20 9.71 1.10
CA CYS A 35 2.80 8.95 0.01
C CYS A 35 4.32 8.76 0.22
N HIS A 36 5.04 9.81 0.61
CA HIS A 36 6.48 9.69 0.87
C HIS A 36 6.78 8.72 2.01
N LEU A 37 5.97 8.69 3.08
CA LEU A 37 6.13 7.74 4.18
C LEU A 37 5.94 6.30 3.71
N ILE A 38 4.94 6.02 2.86
CA ILE A 38 4.72 4.69 2.26
C ILE A 38 5.90 4.29 1.38
N LEU A 39 6.45 5.22 0.58
CA LEU A 39 7.62 4.96 -0.26
C LEU A 39 8.87 4.66 0.58
N ILE A 40 9.08 5.38 1.68
CA ILE A 40 10.19 5.11 2.62
C ILE A 40 9.99 3.75 3.30
N ALA A 41 8.76 3.40 3.68
CA ALA A 41 8.43 2.09 4.23
C ALA A 41 8.80 0.97 3.24
N ALA A 42 8.50 1.12 1.94
CA ALA A 42 8.85 0.15 0.90
C ALA A 42 10.38 0.01 0.68
N LEU A 43 11.13 1.09 0.86
CA LEU A 43 12.59 1.03 0.88
C LEU A 43 13.10 0.22 2.08
N LEU A 44 12.59 0.49 3.29
CA LEU A 44 13.00 -0.24 4.51
C LEU A 44 12.69 -1.75 4.39
N ASP A 45 11.52 -2.11 3.86
CA ASP A 45 11.12 -3.49 3.59
C ASP A 45 12.13 -4.20 2.67
N SER A 46 12.55 -3.52 1.59
CA SER A 46 13.57 -4.07 0.68
C SER A 46 14.92 -4.27 1.37
N PHE A 47 15.24 -3.49 2.40
CA PHE A 47 16.48 -3.61 3.16
C PHE A 47 16.42 -4.73 4.19
N ASP A 48 15.33 -4.90 4.94
CA ASP A 48 15.24 -5.91 5.98
C ASP A 48 15.25 -7.34 5.41
N GLY A 49 14.54 -7.57 4.30
CA GLY A 49 14.56 -8.84 3.60
C GLY A 49 15.97 -9.23 3.06
N LYS A 50 16.73 -8.26 2.55
CA LYS A 50 18.14 -8.48 2.14
C LYS A 50 19.04 -8.75 3.34
N LEU A 51 18.83 -8.02 4.43
CA LEU A 51 19.62 -8.13 5.66
C LEU A 51 19.37 -9.45 6.36
N ALA A 52 18.12 -9.89 6.49
CA ALA A 52 17.76 -11.18 7.08
C ALA A 52 18.44 -12.35 6.34
N ARG A 53 18.39 -12.34 5.00
CA ARG A 53 19.08 -13.34 4.16
C ARG A 53 20.59 -13.31 4.34
N LYS A 54 21.22 -12.14 4.41
CA LYS A 54 22.66 -11.99 4.57
C LYS A 54 23.17 -12.43 5.95
N ILE A 55 22.37 -12.26 7.00
CA ILE A 55 22.73 -12.64 8.38
C ILE A 55 22.39 -14.11 8.64
N GLY A 56 21.59 -14.76 7.78
CA GLY A 56 21.18 -16.14 7.95
C GLY A 56 20.21 -16.36 9.12
N VAL A 57 19.50 -15.31 9.54
CA VAL A 57 18.55 -15.35 10.66
C VAL A 57 17.13 -15.20 10.08
N VAL A 58 16.59 -16.31 9.59
CA VAL A 58 15.18 -16.39 9.25
C VAL A 58 14.47 -17.08 10.42
N SER A 59 13.60 -16.34 11.13
CA SER A 59 12.73 -16.91 12.16
C SER A 59 11.29 -16.88 11.67
N SER A 60 10.49 -17.90 12.03
CA SER A 60 9.05 -17.92 11.75
C SER A 60 8.35 -16.66 12.30
N PHE A 61 8.70 -16.26 13.51
CA PHE A 61 8.19 -15.02 14.12
C PHE A 61 8.54 -13.75 13.31
N GLY A 62 9.76 -13.66 12.76
CA GLY A 62 10.16 -12.54 11.91
C GLY A 62 9.35 -12.48 10.63
N LYS A 63 9.06 -13.62 10.00
CA LYS A 63 8.23 -13.73 8.78
C LYS A 63 6.79 -13.29 9.04
N GLU A 64 6.21 -13.67 10.19
CA GLU A 64 4.85 -13.26 10.53
C GLU A 64 4.73 -11.76 10.81
N ILE A 65 5.70 -11.16 11.53
CA ILE A 65 5.72 -9.71 11.75
C ILE A 65 5.88 -8.96 10.43
N ASP A 66 6.70 -9.47 9.52
CA ASP A 66 6.92 -8.90 8.19
C ASP A 66 5.62 -8.87 7.38
N SER A 67 4.91 -9.99 7.32
CA SER A 67 3.60 -10.07 6.67
C SER A 67 2.58 -9.11 7.28
N LEU A 68 2.56 -8.94 8.61
CA LEU A 68 1.67 -7.99 9.28
C LEU A 68 2.04 -6.53 8.99
N ALA A 69 3.34 -6.22 8.94
CA ALA A 69 3.83 -4.90 8.58
C ALA A 69 3.45 -4.55 7.13
N ASP A 70 3.58 -5.51 6.20
CA ASP A 70 3.20 -5.37 4.80
C ASP A 70 1.70 -5.07 4.63
N VAL A 71 0.83 -5.77 5.39
CA VAL A 71 -0.61 -5.51 5.36
C VAL A 71 -0.90 -4.06 5.76
N VAL A 72 -0.25 -3.53 6.79
CA VAL A 72 -0.50 -2.16 7.24
C VAL A 72 0.10 -1.14 6.27
N SER A 73 1.37 -1.29 5.90
CA SER A 73 2.12 -0.29 5.15
C SER A 73 1.78 -0.28 3.65
N PHE A 74 1.50 -1.44 3.05
CA PHE A 74 1.35 -1.58 1.60
C PHE A 74 -0.05 -1.98 1.13
N CYS A 75 -0.93 -2.34 2.06
CA CYS A 75 -2.32 -2.66 1.73
C CYS A 75 -3.29 -1.67 2.40
N LEU A 76 -3.25 -1.52 3.72
CA LEU A 76 -4.17 -0.67 4.47
C LEU A 76 -3.91 0.82 4.23
N ALA A 77 -2.67 1.29 4.36
CA ALA A 77 -2.34 2.70 4.18
C ALA A 77 -2.67 3.22 2.77
N PRO A 78 -2.30 2.52 1.65
CA PRO A 78 -2.74 2.91 0.32
C PRO A 78 -4.26 2.86 0.13
N SER A 79 -4.96 1.87 0.69
CA SER A 79 -6.42 1.81 0.63
C SER A 79 -7.08 3.00 1.33
N PHE A 80 -6.56 3.37 2.50
CA PHE A 80 -7.05 4.53 3.25
C PHE A 80 -6.75 5.84 2.52
N LEU A 81 -5.60 5.94 1.86
CA LEU A 81 -5.23 7.08 1.01
C LEU A 81 -6.20 7.24 -0.17
N VAL A 82 -6.49 6.15 -0.88
CA VAL A 82 -7.46 6.14 -1.98
C VAL A 82 -8.84 6.57 -1.50
N PHE A 83 -9.30 6.04 -0.36
CA PHE A 83 -10.59 6.40 0.22
C PHE A 83 -10.69 7.91 0.48
N ASN A 84 -9.68 8.49 1.12
CA ASN A 84 -9.72 9.93 1.47
C ASN A 84 -9.64 10.83 0.22
N ILE A 85 -8.85 10.46 -0.78
CA ILE A 85 -8.78 11.20 -2.05
C ILE A 85 -10.12 11.16 -2.80
N LEU A 86 -10.78 10.02 -2.85
CA LEU A 86 -12.10 9.90 -3.48
C LEU A 86 -13.17 10.63 -2.68
N ASN A 87 -13.11 10.60 -1.35
CA ASN A 87 -14.06 11.28 -0.48
C ASN A 87 -13.93 12.82 -0.55
N SER A 88 -12.71 13.34 -0.75
CA SER A 88 -12.46 14.78 -0.91
C SER A 88 -13.04 15.37 -2.22
N SER A 89 -13.41 14.51 -3.17
CA SER A 89 -13.92 14.89 -4.50
C SER A 89 -15.39 15.36 -4.53
N ASN A 90 -16.01 15.73 -3.40
CA ASN A 90 -17.34 16.36 -3.28
C ASN A 90 -18.43 15.84 -4.26
N PHE A 91 -18.63 14.54 -4.36
CA PHE A 91 -19.67 13.97 -5.21
C PHE A 91 -21.01 13.97 -4.46
N THR A 92 -22.03 14.66 -4.99
CA THR A 92 -23.35 14.81 -4.39
C THR A 92 -24.25 13.60 -4.65
N LEU A 93 -23.98 12.49 -3.97
CA LEU A 93 -24.92 11.36 -3.85
C LEU A 93 -25.40 11.23 -2.40
N SER A 94 -26.53 10.56 -2.16
CA SER A 94 -27.04 10.33 -0.80
C SER A 94 -25.94 9.73 0.11
N VAL A 95 -25.62 10.43 1.17
CA VAL A 95 -24.41 10.26 2.01
C VAL A 95 -24.14 8.82 2.47
N GLY A 96 -25.17 8.01 2.70
CA GLY A 96 -25.01 6.65 3.23
C GLY A 96 -24.52 5.61 2.21
N LEU A 97 -25.17 5.55 1.04
CA LEU A 97 -24.83 4.58 -0.02
C LEU A 97 -23.50 4.93 -0.71
N PHE A 98 -23.26 6.23 -0.90
CA PHE A 98 -22.04 6.71 -1.52
C PHE A 98 -20.79 6.33 -0.72
N ASN A 99 -20.80 6.54 0.60
CA ASN A 99 -19.68 6.16 1.47
C ASN A 99 -19.44 4.65 1.48
N PHE A 100 -20.49 3.83 1.38
CA PHE A 100 -20.35 2.39 1.27
C PHE A 100 -19.65 1.97 -0.03
N TYR A 101 -20.05 2.52 -1.17
CA TYR A 101 -19.42 2.24 -2.46
C TYR A 101 -17.96 2.73 -2.51
N LEU A 102 -17.67 3.91 -1.96
CA LEU A 102 -16.30 4.41 -1.86
C LEU A 102 -15.44 3.48 -1.00
N ALA A 103 -15.94 3.07 0.17
CA ALA A 103 -15.24 2.15 1.04
C ALA A 103 -14.99 0.79 0.35
N LEU A 104 -15.99 0.27 -0.38
CA LEU A 104 -15.86 -0.98 -1.12
C LEU A 104 -14.76 -0.88 -2.19
N ILE A 105 -14.79 0.18 -3.01
CA ILE A 105 -13.82 0.35 -4.10
C ILE A 105 -12.42 0.63 -3.56
N SER A 106 -12.29 1.49 -2.57
CA SER A 106 -11.00 1.82 -1.97
C SER A 106 -10.39 0.67 -1.17
N SER A 107 -11.18 -0.33 -0.78
CA SER A 107 -10.67 -1.52 -0.09
C SER A 107 -9.98 -2.55 -1.00
N PHE A 108 -10.05 -2.41 -2.33
CA PHE A 108 -9.44 -3.37 -3.25
C PHE A 108 -7.95 -3.61 -3.00
N PRO A 109 -7.08 -2.59 -2.83
CA PRO A 109 -5.67 -2.83 -2.51
C PRO A 109 -5.48 -3.63 -1.22
N LEU A 110 -6.31 -3.38 -0.20
CA LEU A 110 -6.28 -4.12 1.06
C LEU A 110 -6.70 -5.58 0.89
N LEU A 111 -7.84 -5.83 0.25
CA LEU A 111 -8.38 -7.17 0.09
C LEU A 111 -7.48 -8.05 -0.79
N MET A 112 -7.06 -7.53 -1.94
CA MET A 112 -6.19 -8.25 -2.89
C MET A 112 -4.80 -8.47 -2.30
N GLY A 113 -4.26 -7.48 -1.58
CA GLY A 113 -2.98 -7.59 -0.89
C GLY A 113 -3.01 -8.64 0.24
N ALA A 114 -4.07 -8.65 1.06
CA ALA A 114 -4.24 -9.64 2.12
C ALA A 114 -4.35 -11.08 1.56
N ILE A 115 -5.15 -11.28 0.49
CA ILE A 115 -5.26 -12.60 -0.17
C ILE A 115 -3.90 -13.04 -0.72
N ARG A 116 -3.17 -12.13 -1.36
CA ARG A 116 -1.84 -12.40 -1.90
C ARG A 116 -0.85 -12.83 -0.80
N LEU A 117 -0.78 -12.06 0.30
CA LEU A 117 0.13 -12.36 1.41
C LEU A 117 -0.23 -13.69 2.09
N ALA A 118 -1.53 -13.97 2.27
CA ALA A 118 -1.99 -15.25 2.80
C ALA A 118 -1.57 -16.41 1.91
N ARG A 119 -1.76 -16.31 0.58
CA ARG A 119 -1.31 -17.33 -0.38
C ARG A 119 0.20 -17.55 -0.30
N PHE A 120 0.98 -16.47 -0.31
CA PHE A 120 2.43 -16.54 -0.24
C PHE A 120 2.94 -17.24 1.03
N ASN A 121 2.31 -16.99 2.18
CA ASN A 121 2.66 -17.64 3.44
C ASN A 121 2.37 -19.15 3.41
N VAL A 122 1.22 -19.56 2.88
CA VAL A 122 0.84 -20.98 2.76
C VAL A 122 1.76 -21.72 1.79
N GLU A 123 2.04 -21.17 0.61
CA GLU A 123 2.92 -21.79 -0.38
C GLU A 123 4.36 -21.96 0.11
N HIS A 124 4.86 -21.06 0.96
CA HIS A 124 6.20 -21.16 1.54
C HIS A 124 6.32 -22.22 2.64
N ASP A 125 5.24 -22.55 3.34
CA ASP A 125 5.24 -23.58 4.38
C ASP A 125 5.14 -25.00 3.80
N GLU A 126 4.72 -25.19 2.54
CA GLU A 126 4.60 -26.47 1.87
C GLU A 126 5.87 -26.97 1.15
N GLU A 127 7.06 -26.34 1.35
CA GLU A 127 8.35 -26.71 0.73
C GLU A 127 8.30 -26.96 -0.81
N LYS A 128 7.30 -26.43 -1.49
CA LYS A 128 7.24 -26.50 -2.94
C LYS A 128 8.11 -25.41 -3.55
N ASP A 129 9.16 -25.83 -4.27
CA ASP A 129 9.98 -25.02 -5.17
C ASP A 129 9.12 -24.38 -6.30
N SER A 130 8.20 -23.51 -5.97
CA SER A 130 7.52 -22.71 -6.98
C SER A 130 8.47 -21.56 -7.39
N LYS A 131 9.17 -21.76 -8.51
CA LYS A 131 10.07 -20.77 -9.12
C LYS A 131 9.37 -19.55 -9.70
N TYR A 132 8.07 -19.42 -9.55
CA TYR A 132 7.28 -18.36 -10.18
C TYR A 132 6.61 -17.51 -9.11
N TYR A 133 6.90 -16.20 -9.14
CA TYR A 133 6.14 -15.21 -8.40
C TYR A 133 4.75 -15.09 -9.03
N THR A 134 3.71 -15.41 -8.28
CA THR A 134 2.33 -15.19 -8.70
C THR A 134 1.88 -13.78 -8.29
N GLY A 135 1.72 -12.92 -9.26
CA GLY A 135 1.19 -11.56 -9.08
C GLY A 135 2.21 -10.49 -8.67
N LEU A 136 1.75 -9.23 -8.69
CA LEU A 136 2.54 -8.06 -8.35
C LEU A 136 2.84 -8.02 -6.83
N PRO A 137 4.10 -7.84 -6.39
CA PRO A 137 4.43 -7.69 -4.97
C PRO A 137 3.69 -6.53 -4.29
N SER A 138 3.24 -6.71 -3.03
CA SER A 138 2.52 -5.68 -2.26
C SER A 138 3.27 -4.35 -2.16
N PRO A 139 4.60 -4.28 -1.90
CA PRO A 139 5.33 -3.03 -1.92
C PRO A 139 5.33 -2.35 -3.31
N MET A 140 5.43 -3.14 -4.39
CA MET A 140 5.41 -2.59 -5.75
C MET A 140 4.05 -2.01 -6.12
N SER A 141 2.96 -2.65 -5.71
CA SER A 141 1.60 -2.11 -5.87
C SER A 141 1.43 -0.80 -5.10
N ALA A 142 1.87 -0.74 -3.85
CA ALA A 142 1.82 0.47 -3.04
C ALA A 142 2.62 1.63 -3.66
N ILE A 143 3.83 1.35 -4.15
CA ILE A 143 4.66 2.33 -4.88
C ILE A 143 3.92 2.85 -6.12
N ALA A 144 3.31 1.96 -6.92
CA ALA A 144 2.58 2.36 -8.12
C ALA A 144 1.33 3.21 -7.78
N ILE A 145 0.58 2.84 -6.74
CA ILE A 145 -0.56 3.63 -6.25
C ILE A 145 -0.10 5.01 -5.78
N CYS A 146 0.95 5.09 -4.96
CA CYS A 146 1.52 6.37 -4.52
C CYS A 146 2.00 7.23 -5.70
N ALA A 147 2.65 6.62 -6.70
CA ALA A 147 3.10 7.35 -7.88
C ALA A 147 1.94 7.97 -8.68
N VAL A 148 0.86 7.22 -8.89
CA VAL A 148 -0.35 7.71 -9.57
C VAL A 148 -1.00 8.86 -8.78
N ILE A 149 -1.06 8.73 -7.46
CA ILE A 149 -1.63 9.75 -6.58
C ILE A 149 -0.76 11.00 -6.53
N LEU A 150 0.56 10.87 -6.39
CA LEU A 150 1.49 11.99 -6.43
C LEU A 150 1.43 12.72 -7.77
N PHE A 151 1.35 11.98 -8.88
CA PHE A 151 1.14 12.57 -10.21
C PHE A 151 -0.14 13.42 -10.26
N LYS A 152 -1.25 12.90 -9.71
CA LYS A 152 -2.51 13.65 -9.62
C LYS A 152 -2.35 14.91 -8.77
N LEU A 153 -1.78 14.79 -7.57
CA LEU A 153 -1.65 15.92 -6.62
C LEU A 153 -0.67 17.00 -7.09
N GLU A 154 0.49 16.59 -7.62
CA GLU A 154 1.56 17.52 -7.98
C GLU A 154 1.38 18.13 -9.35
N ILE A 155 0.83 17.41 -10.31
CA ILE A 155 0.72 17.86 -11.70
C ILE A 155 -0.70 18.36 -11.98
N ILE A 156 -1.71 17.56 -11.71
CA ILE A 156 -3.09 17.91 -12.07
C ILE A 156 -3.64 19.02 -11.17
N ASP A 157 -3.47 18.89 -9.85
CA ASP A 157 -4.07 19.84 -8.89
C ASP A 157 -3.28 21.16 -8.78
N LYS A 158 -1.94 21.13 -9.00
CA LYS A 158 -1.09 22.31 -8.79
C LYS A 158 -0.62 23.01 -10.07
N MET A 159 -0.36 22.28 -11.16
CA MET A 159 0.24 22.85 -12.36
C MET A 159 -0.78 23.31 -13.42
N TYR A 160 -1.98 22.77 -13.39
CA TYR A 160 -3.02 23.11 -14.35
C TYR A 160 -4.19 23.78 -13.65
N ASP A 161 -4.68 24.89 -14.23
CA ASP A 161 -5.90 25.61 -13.81
C ASP A 161 -7.18 24.84 -14.21
N PHE A 162 -7.25 23.54 -13.83
CA PHE A 162 -8.42 22.74 -14.07
C PHE A 162 -9.55 23.11 -13.11
N SER A 163 -10.77 23.12 -13.63
CA SER A 163 -11.95 23.24 -12.80
C SER A 163 -12.11 22.01 -11.89
N GLN A 164 -12.77 22.16 -10.75
CA GLN A 164 -13.02 21.04 -9.82
C GLN A 164 -13.75 19.86 -10.50
N SER A 165 -14.58 20.13 -11.50
CA SER A 165 -15.28 19.10 -12.28
C SER A 165 -14.33 18.28 -13.16
N GLU A 166 -13.32 18.91 -13.76
CA GLU A 166 -12.32 18.23 -14.57
C GLU A 166 -11.37 17.38 -13.71
N ILE A 167 -10.96 17.86 -12.54
CA ILE A 167 -10.19 17.11 -11.55
C ILE A 167 -10.96 15.86 -11.09
N ASN A 168 -12.25 16.02 -10.78
CA ASN A 168 -13.09 14.89 -10.40
C ASN A 168 -13.25 13.88 -11.55
N PHE A 169 -13.48 14.36 -12.77
CA PHE A 169 -13.56 13.52 -13.96
C PHE A 169 -12.27 12.69 -14.15
N PHE A 170 -11.10 13.33 -14.05
CA PHE A 170 -9.81 12.65 -14.13
C PHE A 170 -9.63 11.60 -13.03
N THR A 171 -9.98 11.93 -11.80
CA THR A 171 -9.86 11.04 -10.65
C THR A 171 -10.70 9.77 -10.83
N PHE A 172 -11.98 9.92 -11.21
CA PHE A 172 -12.88 8.77 -11.34
C PHE A 172 -12.64 7.95 -12.62
N ASN A 173 -12.26 8.59 -13.73
CA ASN A 173 -12.15 7.89 -15.01
C ASN A 173 -10.74 7.39 -15.34
N ILE A 174 -9.69 7.91 -14.68
CA ILE A 174 -8.31 7.53 -14.95
C ILE A 174 -7.65 6.95 -13.70
N VAL A 175 -7.60 7.71 -12.61
CA VAL A 175 -6.88 7.27 -11.39
C VAL A 175 -7.51 6.02 -10.79
N LEU A 176 -8.82 6.01 -10.62
CA LEU A 176 -9.53 4.89 -10.01
C LEU A 176 -9.42 3.57 -10.80
N PRO A 177 -9.64 3.52 -12.12
CA PRO A 177 -9.44 2.28 -12.88
C PRO A 177 -8.00 1.75 -12.83
N ILE A 178 -6.99 2.63 -12.80
CA ILE A 178 -5.59 2.23 -12.65
C ILE A 178 -5.37 1.57 -11.29
N ILE A 179 -5.90 2.14 -10.20
CA ILE A 179 -5.78 1.57 -8.86
C ILE A 179 -6.46 0.19 -8.77
N ILE A 180 -7.65 0.05 -9.35
CA ILE A 180 -8.35 -1.23 -9.42
C ILE A 180 -7.53 -2.26 -10.20
N LEU A 181 -6.99 -1.88 -11.36
CA LEU A 181 -6.14 -2.74 -12.17
C LEU A 181 -4.89 -3.19 -11.40
N LEU A 182 -4.19 -2.27 -10.74
CA LEU A 182 -3.02 -2.58 -9.90
C LEU A 182 -3.38 -3.57 -8.79
N SER A 183 -4.55 -3.41 -8.17
CA SER A 183 -5.03 -4.32 -7.13
C SER A 183 -5.29 -5.73 -7.67
N PHE A 184 -5.90 -5.86 -8.84
CA PHE A 184 -6.10 -7.16 -9.48
C PHE A 184 -4.80 -7.85 -9.89
N LEU A 185 -3.80 -7.07 -10.35
CA LEU A 185 -2.47 -7.59 -10.69
C LEU A 185 -1.72 -8.19 -9.49
N MET A 186 -2.14 -7.91 -8.26
CA MET A 186 -1.56 -8.53 -7.06
C MET A 186 -1.92 -10.03 -6.93
N ILE A 187 -3.02 -10.46 -7.55
CA ILE A 187 -3.53 -11.84 -7.43
C ILE A 187 -3.27 -12.66 -8.71
N SER A 188 -3.06 -12.01 -9.85
CA SER A 188 -2.94 -12.69 -11.17
C SER A 188 -1.63 -13.54 -11.30
#